data_2ab64b2f4b17af0c3b4bc583bfff6f23
#
_entry.id   2ab64b2f4b17af0c3b4bc583bfff6f23
#
_cell.length_a   1.000
_cell.length_b   1.000
_cell.length_c   1.000
_cell.angle_alpha   90.00
_cell.angle_beta   90.00
_cell.angle_gamma   90.00
#
_symmetry.space_group_name_H-M   'P 1'
#
loop_
_entity.id
_entity.type
_entity.pdbx_description
1 polymer ?
#
loop_
_entity_poly.entity_id
_entity_poly.type
_entity_poly.pdbx_seq_one_letter_code
_entity_poly.pdbx_strand_id
1 'polypeptide(L)'
;MSIYKSAIQKPVTTALIFVAVIVIGIFSFLKLPIDQFPEMDPPYITVMTTYPGASASEMETNVTKIMENALTSVDHLKHITSESKDNISVVTLELEWGSNMEEAVNDVRSFVDMAANNLPDNCSKPVIFKLSTSTMPICQYSITADETYAGLDKILNDEVVPQLNHIDGIGNISLSGAPERYVYVNIDQEKLDAYGITLEQVGQVVSANNLNLSSGTIKMPQEQYQMQVRSEYIESSEIENLMVAMTPQGQQVFIRDIATVKDTIKDL
;
A
#
# COMPACT_ATOMS: atom_id res chain seq x y z
N MET A 1 -45.95 1.53 -46.51
CA MET A 1 -45.40 2.74 -47.20
C MET A 1 -43.87 2.61 -47.21
N SER A 2 -43.26 2.77 -48.41
CA SER A 2 -41.79 2.65 -48.44
C SER A 2 -41.15 3.98 -48.03
N ILE A 3 -40.11 3.90 -47.22
CA ILE A 3 -39.38 5.02 -46.60
C ILE A 3 -38.96 6.07 -47.65
N TYR A 4 -38.50 5.61 -48.80
CA TYR A 4 -38.05 6.49 -49.88
C TYR A 4 -39.15 7.36 -50.47
N LYS A 5 -40.41 6.84 -50.58
CA LYS A 5 -41.55 7.58 -51.10
C LYS A 5 -41.95 8.72 -50.13
N SER A 6 -41.88 8.44 -48.85
CA SER A 6 -42.13 9.45 -47.81
C SER A 6 -41.06 10.55 -47.79
N ALA A 7 -39.81 10.18 -48.03
CA ALA A 7 -38.68 11.12 -48.08
C ALA A 7 -38.80 12.09 -49.28
N ILE A 8 -39.20 11.59 -50.45
CA ILE A 8 -39.40 12.44 -51.64
C ILE A 8 -40.59 13.38 -51.48
N GLN A 9 -41.68 12.93 -50.81
CA GLN A 9 -42.88 13.73 -50.62
C GLN A 9 -42.73 14.82 -49.56
N LYS A 10 -41.78 14.68 -48.62
CA LYS A 10 -41.52 15.65 -47.53
C LYS A 10 -40.03 16.02 -47.47
N PRO A 11 -39.52 16.78 -48.46
CA PRO A 11 -38.07 17.06 -48.54
C PRO A 11 -37.53 17.84 -47.37
N VAL A 12 -38.32 18.78 -46.81
CA VAL A 12 -37.91 19.59 -45.62
C VAL A 12 -37.77 18.74 -44.39
N THR A 13 -38.72 17.82 -44.15
CA THR A 13 -38.66 16.91 -42.98
C THR A 13 -37.46 15.95 -43.11
N THR A 14 -37.16 15.48 -44.31
CA THR A 14 -36.01 14.61 -44.58
C THR A 14 -34.71 15.37 -44.31
N ALA A 15 -34.60 16.60 -44.83
CA ALA A 15 -33.41 17.43 -44.57
C ALA A 15 -33.21 17.69 -43.07
N LEU A 16 -34.27 17.97 -42.34
CA LEU A 16 -34.21 18.21 -40.91
C LEU A 16 -33.73 16.97 -40.12
N ILE A 17 -34.17 15.78 -40.55
CA ILE A 17 -33.69 14.52 -39.94
C ILE A 17 -32.20 14.34 -40.20
N PHE A 18 -31.71 14.58 -41.40
CA PHE A 18 -30.29 14.50 -41.70
C PHE A 18 -29.45 15.50 -40.89
N VAL A 19 -29.92 16.74 -40.77
CA VAL A 19 -29.26 17.76 -39.94
C VAL A 19 -29.23 17.31 -38.48
N ALA A 20 -30.32 16.76 -37.95
CA ALA A 20 -30.36 16.25 -36.60
C ALA A 20 -29.35 15.09 -36.37
N VAL A 21 -29.26 14.16 -37.31
CA VAL A 21 -28.26 13.06 -37.26
C VAL A 21 -26.83 13.60 -37.28
N ILE A 22 -26.56 14.58 -38.15
CA ILE A 22 -25.23 15.22 -38.22
C ILE A 22 -24.88 15.90 -36.89
N VAL A 23 -25.81 16.67 -36.29
CA VAL A 23 -25.60 17.33 -35.00
C VAL A 23 -25.33 16.32 -33.90
N ILE A 24 -26.12 15.24 -33.83
CA ILE A 24 -25.90 14.17 -32.86
C ILE A 24 -24.55 13.49 -33.09
N GLY A 25 -24.17 13.26 -34.35
CA GLY A 25 -22.88 12.68 -34.72
C GLY A 25 -21.70 13.54 -34.27
N ILE A 26 -21.77 14.84 -34.53
CA ILE A 26 -20.73 15.81 -34.09
C ILE A 26 -20.63 15.84 -32.57
N PHE A 27 -21.78 15.90 -31.87
CA PHE A 27 -21.81 15.92 -30.41
C PHE A 27 -21.25 14.63 -29.80
N SER A 28 -21.60 13.47 -30.39
CA SER A 28 -21.11 12.18 -29.98
C SER A 28 -19.58 12.06 -30.21
N PHE A 29 -19.09 12.55 -31.35
CA PHE A 29 -17.67 12.57 -31.67
C PHE A 29 -16.84 13.38 -30.71
N LEU A 30 -17.35 14.57 -30.30
CA LEU A 30 -16.66 15.43 -29.33
C LEU A 30 -16.63 14.88 -27.90
N LYS A 31 -17.49 13.92 -27.60
CA LYS A 31 -17.56 13.25 -26.29
C LYS A 31 -16.89 11.89 -26.27
N LEU A 32 -16.30 11.44 -27.35
CA LEU A 32 -15.56 10.18 -27.36
C LEU A 32 -14.33 10.29 -26.44
N PRO A 33 -14.20 9.44 -25.42
CA PRO A 33 -12.97 9.36 -24.66
C PRO A 33 -11.84 8.90 -25.59
N ILE A 34 -10.68 9.50 -25.45
CA ILE A 34 -9.47 9.12 -26.18
C ILE A 34 -8.54 8.46 -25.18
N ASP A 35 -8.38 7.16 -25.31
CA ASP A 35 -7.41 6.39 -24.53
C ASP A 35 -6.15 6.15 -25.36
N GLN A 36 -5.00 6.23 -24.69
CA GLN A 36 -3.69 6.01 -25.34
C GLN A 36 -3.45 4.53 -25.65
N PHE A 37 -4.00 3.64 -24.83
CA PHE A 37 -3.97 2.20 -25.02
C PHE A 37 -5.40 1.63 -24.91
N PRO A 38 -5.74 0.62 -25.71
CA PRO A 38 -7.00 -0.11 -25.51
C PRO A 38 -6.97 -0.74 -24.10
N GLU A 39 -8.13 -0.78 -23.45
CA GLU A 39 -8.27 -1.53 -22.20
C GLU A 39 -7.95 -2.99 -22.48
N MET A 40 -6.83 -3.44 -22.00
CA MET A 40 -6.41 -4.84 -22.01
C MET A 40 -6.14 -5.26 -20.57
N ASP A 41 -6.91 -6.23 -20.12
CA ASP A 41 -6.63 -6.93 -18.89
C ASP A 41 -5.89 -8.22 -19.24
N PRO A 42 -4.55 -8.21 -19.26
CA PRO A 42 -3.81 -9.44 -19.47
C PRO A 42 -4.15 -10.42 -18.35
N PRO A 43 -4.32 -11.72 -18.65
CA PRO A 43 -4.84 -12.70 -17.70
C PRO A 43 -3.78 -13.13 -16.69
N TYR A 44 -3.20 -12.17 -15.98
CA TYR A 44 -2.19 -12.41 -14.95
C TYR A 44 -2.65 -11.87 -13.59
N ILE A 45 -2.55 -12.73 -12.58
CA ILE A 45 -2.76 -12.38 -11.18
C ILE A 45 -1.49 -12.71 -10.42
N THR A 46 -0.98 -11.76 -9.64
CA THR A 46 0.23 -11.95 -8.82
C THR A 46 -0.14 -11.87 -7.35
N VAL A 47 0.28 -12.87 -6.58
CA VAL A 47 0.15 -12.93 -5.13
C VAL A 47 1.53 -12.73 -4.51
N MET A 48 1.67 -11.69 -3.71
CA MET A 48 2.92 -11.35 -3.02
C MET A 48 2.75 -11.54 -1.52
N THR A 49 3.67 -12.27 -0.90
CA THR A 49 3.69 -12.52 0.53
C THR A 49 5.05 -12.19 1.10
N THR A 50 5.09 -11.46 2.20
CA THR A 50 6.34 -11.11 2.88
C THR A 50 6.46 -11.87 4.21
N TYR A 51 7.65 -12.39 4.47
CA TYR A 51 8.01 -13.05 5.72
C TYR A 51 9.35 -12.50 6.22
N PRO A 52 9.34 -11.47 7.08
CA PRO A 52 10.56 -10.81 7.53
C PRO A 52 11.51 -11.76 8.25
N GLY A 53 12.79 -11.72 7.86
CA GLY A 53 13.85 -12.55 8.44
C GLY A 53 14.00 -13.94 7.82
N ALA A 54 13.14 -14.34 6.89
CA ALA A 54 13.23 -15.64 6.23
C ALA A 54 14.21 -15.61 5.06
N SER A 55 15.02 -16.65 4.93
CA SER A 55 15.84 -16.91 3.74
C SER A 55 14.98 -17.37 2.55
N ALA A 56 15.51 -17.31 1.33
CA ALA A 56 14.82 -17.77 0.13
C ALA A 56 14.35 -19.24 0.22
N SER A 57 15.14 -20.12 0.84
CA SER A 57 14.79 -21.52 1.05
C SER A 57 13.65 -21.72 2.06
N GLU A 58 13.63 -20.93 3.11
CA GLU A 58 12.53 -20.91 4.10
C GLU A 58 11.27 -20.34 3.48
N MET A 59 11.39 -19.28 2.67
CA MET A 59 10.28 -18.72 1.89
C MET A 59 9.67 -19.76 0.96
N GLU A 60 10.50 -20.49 0.22
CA GLU A 60 10.03 -21.57 -0.67
C GLU A 60 9.24 -22.62 0.10
N THR A 61 9.77 -23.09 1.23
CA THR A 61 9.20 -24.24 1.95
C THR A 61 7.96 -23.85 2.75
N ASN A 62 8.00 -22.72 3.46
CA ASN A 62 6.99 -22.33 4.45
C ASN A 62 5.91 -21.40 3.90
N VAL A 63 6.15 -20.78 2.74
CA VAL A 63 5.22 -19.80 2.16
C VAL A 63 4.86 -20.17 0.73
N THR A 64 5.84 -20.25 -0.16
CA THR A 64 5.60 -20.36 -1.60
C THR A 64 4.88 -21.65 -1.95
N LYS A 65 5.35 -22.82 -1.46
CA LYS A 65 4.70 -24.11 -1.70
C LYS A 65 3.28 -24.20 -1.16
N ILE A 66 3.00 -23.55 -0.02
CA ILE A 66 1.65 -23.52 0.55
C ILE A 66 0.72 -22.72 -0.36
N MET A 67 1.20 -21.56 -0.84
CA MET A 67 0.44 -20.72 -1.77
C MET A 67 0.24 -21.38 -3.13
N GLU A 68 1.28 -21.97 -3.71
CA GLU A 68 1.18 -22.71 -4.98
C GLU A 68 0.13 -23.81 -4.92
N ASN A 69 0.20 -24.65 -3.88
CA ASN A 69 -0.74 -25.75 -3.71
C ASN A 69 -2.20 -25.27 -3.60
N ALA A 70 -2.43 -24.17 -2.90
CA ALA A 70 -3.78 -23.60 -2.78
C ALA A 70 -4.26 -23.02 -4.11
N LEU A 71 -3.38 -22.33 -4.83
CA LEU A 71 -3.70 -21.61 -6.05
C LEU A 71 -3.81 -22.51 -7.30
N THR A 72 -3.32 -23.77 -7.25
CA THR A 72 -3.54 -24.75 -8.34
C THR A 72 -5.01 -25.09 -8.57
N SER A 73 -5.88 -24.81 -7.60
CA SER A 73 -7.32 -25.07 -7.71
C SER A 73 -8.12 -23.95 -8.33
N VAL A 74 -7.47 -22.87 -8.77
CA VAL A 74 -8.12 -21.73 -9.43
C VAL A 74 -8.62 -22.14 -10.81
N ASP A 75 -9.85 -21.79 -11.14
CA ASP A 75 -10.46 -22.09 -12.42
C ASP A 75 -9.75 -21.33 -13.56
N HIS A 76 -9.68 -21.96 -14.73
CA HIS A 76 -9.01 -21.42 -15.92
C HIS A 76 -7.52 -21.13 -15.75
N LEU A 77 -6.85 -21.74 -14.78
CA LEU A 77 -5.42 -21.64 -14.58
C LEU A 77 -4.68 -22.34 -15.73
N LYS A 78 -3.81 -21.60 -16.43
CA LYS A 78 -2.97 -22.11 -17.52
C LYS A 78 -1.57 -22.43 -17.03
N HIS A 79 -0.94 -21.49 -16.33
CA HIS A 79 0.39 -21.65 -15.74
C HIS A 79 0.46 -20.97 -14.39
N ILE A 80 1.27 -21.54 -13.50
CA ILE A 80 1.67 -20.94 -12.23
C ILE A 80 3.20 -20.82 -12.22
N THR A 81 3.70 -19.68 -11.85
CA THR A 81 5.14 -19.42 -11.73
C THR A 81 5.39 -18.74 -10.39
N SER A 82 6.40 -19.19 -9.69
CA SER A 82 6.75 -18.61 -8.39
C SER A 82 8.23 -18.19 -8.33
N GLU A 83 8.50 -17.19 -7.54
CA GLU A 83 9.83 -16.70 -7.23
C GLU A 83 9.94 -16.48 -5.72
N SER A 84 10.91 -17.17 -5.10
CA SER A 84 11.22 -17.03 -3.67
C SER A 84 12.55 -16.31 -3.50
N LYS A 85 12.51 -15.16 -2.85
CA LYS A 85 13.68 -14.36 -2.44
C LYS A 85 13.70 -14.22 -0.93
N ASP A 86 14.79 -13.70 -0.39
CA ASP A 86 14.87 -13.38 1.04
C ASP A 86 13.75 -12.41 1.42
N ASN A 87 12.98 -12.77 2.43
CA ASN A 87 11.82 -12.05 2.96
C ASN A 87 10.58 -11.96 2.06
N ILE A 88 10.59 -12.43 0.81
CA ILE A 88 9.49 -12.23 -0.13
C ILE A 88 9.22 -13.45 -1.01
N SER A 89 7.95 -13.80 -1.18
CA SER A 89 7.45 -14.77 -2.14
C SER A 89 6.51 -14.08 -3.13
N VAL A 90 6.70 -14.36 -4.40
CA VAL A 90 5.86 -13.85 -5.49
C VAL A 90 5.34 -15.06 -6.27
N VAL A 91 4.03 -15.26 -6.30
CA VAL A 91 3.37 -16.32 -7.06
C VAL A 91 2.52 -15.66 -8.14
N THR A 92 2.81 -15.95 -9.40
CA THR A 92 2.10 -15.39 -10.55
C THR A 92 1.30 -16.48 -11.24
N LEU A 93 0.01 -16.24 -11.39
CA LEU A 93 -0.92 -17.08 -12.12
C LEU A 93 -1.14 -16.50 -13.51
N GLU A 94 -0.96 -17.32 -14.54
CA GLU A 94 -1.41 -17.04 -15.91
C GLU A 94 -2.71 -17.81 -16.13
N LEU A 95 -3.78 -17.09 -16.45
CA LEU A 95 -5.09 -17.65 -16.76
C LEU A 95 -5.30 -17.77 -18.26
N GLU A 96 -6.33 -18.48 -18.67
CA GLU A 96 -6.73 -18.55 -20.08
C GLU A 96 -7.26 -17.19 -20.57
N TRP A 97 -6.96 -16.85 -21.81
CA TRP A 97 -7.48 -15.62 -22.42
C TRP A 97 -9.01 -15.66 -22.53
N GLY A 98 -9.65 -14.58 -22.10
CA GLY A 98 -11.11 -14.45 -22.10
C GLY A 98 -11.79 -14.91 -20.83
N SER A 99 -11.03 -15.37 -19.82
CA SER A 99 -11.57 -15.62 -18.47
C SER A 99 -12.04 -14.32 -17.82
N ASN A 100 -13.05 -14.41 -16.98
CA ASN A 100 -13.54 -13.28 -16.18
C ASN A 100 -12.55 -12.96 -15.07
N MET A 101 -11.75 -11.91 -15.26
CA MET A 101 -10.70 -11.52 -14.31
C MET A 101 -11.22 -11.12 -12.91
N GLU A 102 -12.44 -10.58 -12.82
CA GLU A 102 -13.02 -10.22 -11.52
C GLU A 102 -13.40 -11.45 -10.70
N GLU A 103 -13.98 -12.45 -11.36
CA GLU A 103 -14.30 -13.74 -10.77
C GLU A 103 -13.03 -14.48 -10.34
N ALA A 104 -12.05 -14.54 -11.22
CA ALA A 104 -10.75 -15.17 -10.95
C ALA A 104 -10.02 -14.51 -9.75
N VAL A 105 -10.03 -13.18 -9.63
CA VAL A 105 -9.45 -12.47 -8.47
C VAL A 105 -10.19 -12.83 -7.17
N ASN A 106 -11.51 -12.99 -7.20
CA ASN A 106 -12.28 -13.39 -6.03
C ASN A 106 -11.99 -14.84 -5.63
N ASP A 107 -11.83 -15.75 -6.60
CA ASP A 107 -11.45 -17.13 -6.35
C ASP A 107 -10.03 -17.20 -5.76
N VAL A 108 -9.07 -16.50 -6.38
CA VAL A 108 -7.70 -16.39 -5.85
C VAL A 108 -7.72 -15.88 -4.41
N ARG A 109 -8.53 -14.85 -4.12
CA ARG A 109 -8.66 -14.31 -2.75
C ARG A 109 -9.16 -15.37 -1.77
N SER A 110 -10.17 -16.12 -2.16
CA SER A 110 -10.73 -17.18 -1.32
C SER A 110 -9.71 -18.28 -1.01
N PHE A 111 -8.92 -18.71 -2.01
CA PHE A 111 -7.87 -19.70 -1.82
C PHE A 111 -6.70 -19.16 -0.99
N VAL A 112 -6.30 -17.90 -1.21
CA VAL A 112 -5.26 -17.21 -0.44
C VAL A 112 -5.68 -17.08 1.03
N ASP A 113 -6.92 -16.69 1.31
CA ASP A 113 -7.44 -16.54 2.68
C ASP A 113 -7.46 -17.92 3.41
N MET A 114 -7.79 -18.99 2.70
CA MET A 114 -7.69 -20.35 3.27
C MET A 114 -6.25 -20.75 3.54
N ALA A 115 -5.33 -20.47 2.61
CA ALA A 115 -3.91 -20.79 2.74
C ALA A 115 -3.22 -19.97 3.82
N ALA A 116 -3.67 -18.72 4.04
CA ALA A 116 -3.10 -17.82 5.03
C ALA A 116 -3.13 -18.38 6.46
N ASN A 117 -4.12 -19.24 6.78
CA ASN A 117 -4.21 -19.90 8.08
C ASN A 117 -3.10 -20.95 8.32
N ASN A 118 -2.40 -21.36 7.27
CA ASN A 118 -1.31 -22.34 7.34
C ASN A 118 0.08 -21.69 7.23
N LEU A 119 0.14 -20.34 7.11
CA LEU A 119 1.39 -19.59 7.08
C LEU A 119 1.94 -19.38 8.49
N PRO A 120 3.26 -19.16 8.64
CA PRO A 120 3.86 -18.76 9.92
C PRO A 120 3.27 -17.47 10.48
N ASP A 121 3.19 -17.35 11.82
CA ASP A 121 2.57 -16.21 12.52
C ASP A 121 3.19 -14.84 12.17
N ASN A 122 4.48 -14.83 11.81
CA ASN A 122 5.20 -13.59 11.44
C ASN A 122 5.07 -13.23 9.95
N CYS A 123 4.30 -14.01 9.19
CA CYS A 123 4.01 -13.70 7.79
C CYS A 123 3.02 -12.54 7.68
N SER A 124 3.31 -11.60 6.79
CA SER A 124 2.33 -10.57 6.43
C SER A 124 1.19 -11.18 5.63
N LYS A 125 0.02 -10.57 5.69
CA LYS A 125 -1.11 -10.98 4.84
C LYS A 125 -0.71 -10.90 3.37
N PRO A 126 -0.98 -11.94 2.57
CA PRO A 126 -0.71 -11.93 1.15
C PRO A 126 -1.48 -10.81 0.43
N VAL A 127 -0.81 -10.13 -0.49
CA VAL A 127 -1.40 -9.06 -1.30
C VAL A 127 -1.58 -9.56 -2.72
N ILE A 128 -2.78 -9.34 -3.28
CA ILE A 128 -3.16 -9.80 -4.61
C ILE A 128 -3.14 -8.60 -5.56
N PHE A 129 -2.41 -8.72 -6.65
CA PHE A 129 -2.32 -7.73 -7.71
C PHE A 129 -2.87 -8.31 -9.02
N LYS A 130 -3.77 -7.59 -9.64
CA LYS A 130 -4.22 -7.84 -11.02
C LYS A 130 -3.41 -6.94 -11.95
N LEU A 131 -2.80 -7.50 -12.97
CA LEU A 131 -2.23 -6.68 -14.05
C LEU A 131 -3.37 -6.07 -14.86
N SER A 132 -3.36 -4.75 -15.00
CA SER A 132 -4.29 -4.04 -15.87
C SER A 132 -3.58 -2.83 -16.49
N THR A 133 -3.94 -2.50 -17.72
CA THR A 133 -3.47 -1.26 -18.35
C THR A 133 -3.94 -0.01 -17.60
N SER A 134 -5.05 -0.11 -16.86
CA SER A 134 -5.57 0.98 -16.02
C SER A 134 -4.70 1.31 -14.80
N THR A 135 -3.77 0.41 -14.42
CA THR A 135 -2.83 0.65 -13.31
C THR A 135 -1.53 1.33 -13.75
N MET A 136 -1.35 1.51 -15.07
CA MET A 136 -0.18 2.21 -15.59
C MET A 136 -0.24 3.70 -15.24
N PRO A 137 0.87 4.29 -14.75
CA PRO A 137 0.90 5.71 -14.45
C PRO A 137 0.75 6.53 -15.75
N ILE A 138 -0.23 7.43 -15.78
CA ILE A 138 -0.47 8.34 -16.91
C ILE A 138 0.57 9.46 -16.90
N CYS A 139 0.97 9.92 -15.70
CA CYS A 139 1.96 10.97 -15.51
C CYS A 139 2.95 10.56 -14.44
N GLN A 140 4.21 10.87 -14.66
CA GLN A 140 5.28 10.66 -13.70
C GLN A 140 6.02 12.00 -13.51
N TYR A 141 6.05 12.46 -12.27
CA TYR A 141 6.70 13.71 -11.90
C TYR A 141 7.90 13.43 -11.01
N SER A 142 9.00 14.13 -11.26
CA SER A 142 10.15 14.15 -10.38
C SER A 142 10.08 15.38 -9.50
N ILE A 143 10.17 15.17 -8.19
CA ILE A 143 10.19 16.25 -7.19
C ILE A 143 11.63 16.37 -6.69
N THR A 144 12.15 17.60 -6.70
CA THR A 144 13.48 17.92 -6.18
C THR A 144 13.34 18.84 -4.99
N ALA A 145 14.05 18.54 -3.92
CA ALA A 145 14.18 19.38 -2.74
C ALA A 145 15.66 19.50 -2.38
N ASP A 146 16.01 20.43 -1.49
CA ASP A 146 17.36 20.53 -0.96
C ASP A 146 17.70 19.23 -0.22
N GLU A 147 18.94 18.74 -0.38
CA GLU A 147 19.40 17.40 0.04
C GLU A 147 19.18 17.06 1.52
N THR A 148 18.87 18.04 2.34
CA THR A 148 18.78 17.90 3.80
C THR A 148 17.35 17.93 4.34
N TYR A 149 16.32 17.84 3.50
CA TYR A 149 14.96 17.94 4.01
C TYR A 149 14.47 16.59 4.57
N ALA A 150 14.90 16.31 5.81
CA ALA A 150 14.36 15.19 6.59
C ALA A 150 12.88 15.45 6.87
N GLY A 151 11.99 14.66 6.26
CA GLY A 151 10.53 14.82 6.40
C GLY A 151 9.84 15.24 5.10
N LEU A 152 10.53 15.25 3.97
CA LEU A 152 9.91 15.45 2.66
C LEU A 152 8.79 14.44 2.41
N ASP A 153 9.00 13.19 2.78
CA ASP A 153 7.98 12.13 2.70
C ASP A 153 6.69 12.52 3.42
N LYS A 154 6.81 13.02 4.64
CA LYS A 154 5.66 13.44 5.45
C LYS A 154 4.91 14.60 4.82
N ILE A 155 5.63 15.62 4.32
CA ILE A 155 5.00 16.77 3.64
C ILE A 155 4.28 16.31 2.38
N LEU A 156 4.90 15.45 1.59
CA LEU A 156 4.30 14.94 0.37
C LEU A 156 3.03 14.13 0.67
N ASN A 157 3.07 13.25 1.67
CA ASN A 157 1.93 12.40 2.05
C ASN A 157 0.82 13.17 2.76
N ASP A 158 1.15 14.12 3.63
CA ASP A 158 0.17 14.83 4.45
C ASP A 158 -0.44 16.06 3.76
N GLU A 159 0.34 16.75 2.92
CA GLU A 159 -0.10 18.02 2.32
C GLU A 159 -0.32 17.96 0.81
N VAL A 160 0.57 17.28 0.07
CA VAL A 160 0.53 17.30 -1.40
C VAL A 160 -0.40 16.22 -1.96
N VAL A 161 -0.21 14.97 -1.56
CA VAL A 161 -1.01 13.83 -2.05
C VAL A 161 -2.51 14.01 -1.80
N PRO A 162 -2.97 14.45 -0.61
CA PRO A 162 -4.40 14.67 -0.38
C PRO A 162 -5.00 15.74 -1.30
N GLN A 163 -4.26 16.83 -1.58
CA GLN A 163 -4.75 17.88 -2.47
C GLN A 163 -4.91 17.38 -3.91
N LEU A 164 -3.97 16.56 -4.37
CA LEU A 164 -4.02 15.95 -5.70
C LEU A 164 -5.16 14.92 -5.81
N ASN A 165 -5.39 14.12 -4.77
CA ASN A 165 -6.48 13.14 -4.73
C ASN A 165 -7.89 13.77 -4.81
N HIS A 166 -8.04 15.07 -4.53
CA HIS A 166 -9.30 15.78 -4.67
C HIS A 166 -9.58 16.28 -6.10
N ILE A 167 -8.65 16.11 -7.01
CA ILE A 167 -8.82 16.54 -8.41
C ILE A 167 -9.60 15.44 -9.16
N ASP A 168 -10.71 15.83 -9.77
CA ASP A 168 -11.52 14.92 -10.57
C ASP A 168 -10.70 14.29 -11.70
N GLY A 169 -10.75 12.96 -11.81
CA GLY A 169 -10.05 12.19 -12.84
C GLY A 169 -8.72 11.59 -12.37
N ILE A 170 -8.27 11.85 -11.15
CA ILE A 170 -7.11 11.16 -10.56
C ILE A 170 -7.59 9.90 -9.84
N GLY A 171 -7.13 8.73 -10.28
CA GLY A 171 -7.50 7.44 -9.71
C GLY A 171 -6.60 7.01 -8.56
N ASN A 172 -5.29 7.13 -8.71
CA ASN A 172 -4.30 6.73 -7.70
C ASN A 172 -3.01 7.55 -7.83
N ILE A 173 -2.41 7.87 -6.71
CA ILE A 173 -1.12 8.54 -6.63
C ILE A 173 -0.17 7.64 -5.84
N SER A 174 0.96 7.28 -6.45
CA SER A 174 2.02 6.51 -5.80
C SER A 174 3.26 7.39 -5.64
N LEU A 175 3.75 7.45 -4.42
CA LEU A 175 4.99 8.14 -4.08
C LEU A 175 6.11 7.10 -3.96
N SER A 176 7.26 7.36 -4.55
CA SER A 176 8.43 6.49 -4.44
C SER A 176 9.71 7.31 -4.34
N GLY A 177 10.70 6.81 -3.58
CA GLY A 177 12.00 7.45 -3.45
C GLY A 177 12.02 8.69 -2.56
N ALA A 178 10.94 8.99 -1.83
CA ALA A 178 10.96 10.06 -0.83
C ALA A 178 11.79 9.62 0.38
N PRO A 179 12.70 10.45 0.90
CA PRO A 179 13.52 10.12 2.04
C PRO A 179 12.66 10.07 3.31
N GLU A 180 12.48 8.87 3.85
CA GLU A 180 11.82 8.66 5.14
C GLU A 180 12.79 8.93 6.29
N ARG A 181 12.35 9.68 7.29
CA ARG A 181 13.11 9.91 8.52
C ARG A 181 13.05 8.70 9.42
N TYR A 182 14.21 8.22 9.83
CA TYR A 182 14.35 7.11 10.78
C TYR A 182 15.22 7.51 11.96
N VAL A 183 14.87 7.01 13.13
CA VAL A 183 15.69 7.13 14.32
C VAL A 183 16.28 5.76 14.63
N TYR A 184 17.60 5.62 14.46
CA TYR A 184 18.33 4.41 14.81
C TYR A 184 18.78 4.47 16.27
N VAL A 185 18.42 3.45 17.03
CA VAL A 185 18.89 3.23 18.40
C VAL A 185 19.93 2.11 18.37
N ASN A 186 21.20 2.47 18.30
CA ASN A 186 22.30 1.53 18.32
C ASN A 186 22.63 1.15 19.77
N ILE A 187 22.27 -0.06 20.12
CA ILE A 187 22.41 -0.59 21.48
C ILE A 187 23.80 -1.22 21.64
N ASP A 188 24.43 -0.92 22.77
CA ASP A 188 25.71 -1.50 23.17
C ASP A 188 25.47 -2.74 24.04
N GLN A 189 25.83 -3.92 23.52
CA GLN A 189 25.59 -5.20 24.20
C GLN A 189 26.33 -5.29 25.54
N GLU A 190 27.57 -4.77 25.63
CA GLU A 190 28.35 -4.82 26.87
C GLU A 190 27.65 -4.01 27.99
N LYS A 191 27.05 -2.88 27.62
CA LYS A 191 26.31 -2.04 28.56
C LYS A 191 24.99 -2.69 28.98
N LEU A 192 24.27 -3.34 28.04
CA LEU A 192 23.06 -4.10 28.40
C LEU A 192 23.37 -5.17 29.45
N ASP A 193 24.43 -5.95 29.20
CA ASP A 193 24.85 -7.02 30.10
C ASP A 193 25.29 -6.47 31.49
N ALA A 194 25.98 -5.33 31.48
CA ALA A 194 26.42 -4.67 32.74
C ALA A 194 25.24 -4.20 33.62
N TYR A 195 24.14 -3.76 33.02
CA TYR A 195 22.93 -3.35 33.72
C TYR A 195 21.90 -4.48 33.88
N GLY A 196 22.12 -5.66 33.29
CA GLY A 196 21.21 -6.80 33.35
C GLY A 196 19.88 -6.56 32.57
N ILE A 197 19.92 -5.75 31.52
CA ILE A 197 18.76 -5.38 30.70
C ILE A 197 18.77 -6.20 29.43
N THR A 198 17.59 -6.68 29.00
CA THR A 198 17.45 -7.41 27.74
C THR A 198 17.07 -6.48 26.60
N LEU A 199 17.47 -6.83 25.36
CA LEU A 199 17.09 -6.10 24.16
C LEU A 199 15.57 -5.98 24.02
N GLU A 200 14.85 -7.05 24.40
CA GLU A 200 13.38 -7.08 24.36
C GLU A 200 12.75 -6.04 25.29
N GLN A 201 13.32 -5.85 26.50
CA GLN A 201 12.85 -4.83 27.44
C GLN A 201 13.02 -3.43 26.86
N VAL A 202 14.14 -3.15 26.21
CA VAL A 202 14.37 -1.86 25.53
C VAL A 202 13.31 -1.64 24.43
N GLY A 203 13.08 -2.65 23.59
CA GLY A 203 12.08 -2.60 22.51
C GLY A 203 10.67 -2.37 23.06
N GLN A 204 10.29 -3.04 24.14
CA GLN A 204 8.99 -2.84 24.79
C GLN A 204 8.82 -1.43 25.34
N VAL A 205 9.84 -0.87 25.98
CA VAL A 205 9.78 0.50 26.52
C VAL A 205 9.63 1.52 25.39
N VAL A 206 10.42 1.41 24.33
CA VAL A 206 10.31 2.31 23.16
C VAL A 206 8.93 2.20 22.53
N SER A 207 8.44 0.99 22.31
CA SER A 207 7.11 0.76 21.69
C SER A 207 5.96 1.25 22.58
N ALA A 208 6.05 1.04 23.89
CA ALA A 208 5.01 1.44 24.84
C ALA A 208 4.88 2.97 24.99
N ASN A 209 5.98 3.69 24.74
CA ASN A 209 6.00 5.14 24.85
C ASN A 209 5.78 5.85 23.50
N ASN A 210 5.82 5.15 22.37
CA ASN A 210 5.57 5.69 21.04
C ASN A 210 4.18 5.28 20.55
N LEU A 211 3.13 5.66 21.28
CA LEU A 211 1.76 5.29 20.96
C LEU A 211 0.84 6.50 20.92
N ASN A 212 0.06 6.60 19.86
CA ASN A 212 -1.10 7.49 19.77
C ASN A 212 -2.34 6.75 20.24
N LEU A 213 -2.80 7.04 21.45
CA LEU A 213 -3.98 6.42 22.01
C LEU A 213 -5.16 7.41 22.01
N SER A 214 -6.25 6.99 21.38
CA SER A 214 -7.54 7.66 21.57
C SER A 214 -8.09 7.26 22.95
N SER A 215 -8.00 8.17 23.91
CA SER A 215 -8.36 7.91 25.32
C SER A 215 -9.86 8.04 25.61
N GLY A 216 -10.69 8.14 24.58
CA GLY A 216 -12.15 8.22 24.71
C GLY A 216 -12.70 9.64 24.71
N THR A 217 -13.96 9.79 25.09
CA THR A 217 -14.70 11.05 25.08
C THR A 217 -15.11 11.46 26.49
N ILE A 218 -14.81 12.67 26.88
CA ILE A 218 -15.36 13.28 28.10
C ILE A 218 -16.65 14.00 27.71
N LYS A 219 -17.77 13.57 28.30
CA LYS A 219 -19.07 14.22 28.15
C LYS A 219 -19.24 15.25 29.24
N MET A 220 -19.32 16.52 28.87
CA MET A 220 -19.78 17.60 29.73
C MET A 220 -21.23 17.93 29.38
N PRO A 221 -22.00 18.59 30.25
CA PRO A 221 -23.46 18.79 30.07
C PRO A 221 -23.88 19.46 28.76
N GLN A 222 -22.98 20.16 28.07
CA GLN A 222 -23.26 20.90 26.83
C GLN A 222 -22.26 20.60 25.69
N GLU A 223 -21.17 19.88 25.94
CA GLU A 223 -20.12 19.63 24.94
C GLU A 223 -19.48 18.26 25.14
N GLN A 224 -19.01 17.65 24.03
CA GLN A 224 -18.24 16.42 24.03
C GLN A 224 -16.81 16.74 23.57
N TYR A 225 -15.82 16.41 24.40
CA TYR A 225 -14.41 16.53 24.05
C TYR A 225 -13.83 15.15 23.79
N GLN A 226 -13.20 14.98 22.64
CA GLN A 226 -12.37 13.81 22.35
C GLN A 226 -11.00 14.02 23.01
N MET A 227 -10.64 13.10 23.89
CA MET A 227 -9.28 13.05 24.42
C MET A 227 -8.40 12.19 23.53
N GLN A 228 -7.32 12.78 23.05
CA GLN A 228 -6.26 12.07 22.34
C GLN A 228 -4.95 12.29 23.11
N VAL A 229 -4.33 11.21 23.55
CA VAL A 229 -2.97 11.24 24.08
C VAL A 229 -2.04 11.02 22.88
N ARG A 230 -1.29 12.07 22.54
CA ARG A 230 -0.20 11.99 21.55
C ARG A 230 1.10 11.78 22.31
N SER A 231 1.70 10.62 22.12
CA SER A 231 2.98 10.22 22.73
C SER A 231 4.00 9.87 21.64
N GLU A 232 3.84 10.43 20.45
CA GLU A 232 4.84 10.30 19.39
C GLU A 232 6.04 11.17 19.69
N TYR A 233 7.23 10.59 19.61
CA TYR A 233 8.47 11.34 19.75
C TYR A 233 8.72 12.20 18.53
N ILE A 234 8.92 13.50 18.77
CA ILE A 234 9.21 14.47 17.71
C ILE A 234 10.72 14.59 17.51
N GLU A 235 11.49 14.47 18.61
CA GLU A 235 12.95 14.60 18.60
C GLU A 235 13.64 13.34 19.10
N SER A 236 14.81 13.04 18.53
CA SER A 236 15.65 11.92 18.97
C SER A 236 16.11 12.05 20.43
N SER A 237 16.25 13.28 20.92
CA SER A 237 16.57 13.59 22.32
C SER A 237 15.54 13.09 23.33
N GLU A 238 14.28 12.98 22.95
CA GLU A 238 13.21 12.44 23.80
C GLU A 238 13.40 10.93 24.01
N ILE A 239 13.83 10.22 22.95
CA ILE A 239 14.13 8.78 23.00
C ILE A 239 15.35 8.53 23.87
N GLU A 240 16.40 9.36 23.79
CA GLU A 240 17.58 9.25 24.65
C GLU A 240 17.26 9.31 26.14
N ASN A 241 16.27 10.11 26.51
CA ASN A 241 15.86 10.34 27.89
C ASN A 241 14.81 9.36 28.42
N LEU A 242 14.46 8.33 27.65
CA LEU A 242 13.56 7.26 28.12
C LEU A 242 14.23 6.42 29.21
N MET A 243 13.54 6.24 30.32
CA MET A 243 13.95 5.32 31.36
C MET A 243 13.61 3.88 30.96
N VAL A 244 14.62 3.03 30.87
CA VAL A 244 14.48 1.62 30.49
C VAL A 244 14.33 0.72 31.68
N ALA A 245 15.10 0.99 32.73
CA ALA A 245 15.11 0.16 33.95
C ALA A 245 15.57 0.95 35.17
N MET A 246 15.42 0.33 36.34
CA MET A 246 16.00 0.80 37.60
C MET A 246 16.88 -0.31 38.15
N THR A 247 18.13 0.02 38.49
CA THR A 247 19.05 -0.93 39.13
C THR A 247 18.58 -1.32 40.53
N PRO A 248 19.03 -2.46 41.10
CA PRO A 248 18.70 -2.84 42.46
C PRO A 248 19.10 -1.81 43.53
N GLN A 249 20.03 -0.90 43.19
CA GLN A 249 20.48 0.18 44.04
C GLN A 249 19.63 1.45 43.89
N GLY A 250 18.58 1.43 43.07
CA GLY A 250 17.69 2.58 42.87
C GLY A 250 18.17 3.59 41.82
N GLN A 251 19.21 3.31 41.05
CA GLN A 251 19.69 4.16 39.98
C GLN A 251 18.82 3.95 38.69
N GLN A 252 18.36 5.03 38.11
CA GLN A 252 17.63 5.02 36.86
C GLN A 252 18.58 4.84 35.67
N VAL A 253 18.26 3.93 34.76
CA VAL A 253 19.00 3.68 33.52
C VAL A 253 18.18 4.21 32.36
N PHE A 254 18.77 5.10 31.56
CA PHE A 254 18.17 5.71 30.40
C PHE A 254 18.73 5.10 29.11
N ILE A 255 18.03 5.28 27.95
CA ILE A 255 18.50 4.81 26.65
C ILE A 255 19.89 5.36 26.34
N ARG A 256 20.17 6.62 26.63
CA ARG A 256 21.50 7.25 26.44
C ARG A 256 22.63 6.54 27.16
N ASP A 257 22.36 5.82 28.26
CA ASP A 257 23.37 5.12 29.05
C ASP A 257 23.80 3.80 28.39
N ILE A 258 22.89 3.18 27.60
CA ILE A 258 23.05 1.86 26.98
C ILE A 258 23.08 1.87 25.45
N ALA A 259 22.71 2.99 24.82
CA ALA A 259 22.58 3.09 23.36
C ALA A 259 23.00 4.48 22.87
N THR A 260 23.27 4.54 21.57
CA THR A 260 23.48 5.81 20.85
C THR A 260 22.30 6.00 19.89
N VAL A 261 21.60 7.11 20.01
CA VAL A 261 20.47 7.46 19.14
C VAL A 261 21.00 8.32 17.99
N LYS A 262 20.66 7.96 16.77
CA LYS A 262 21.00 8.72 15.55
C LYS A 262 19.74 8.99 14.74
N ASP A 263 19.52 10.26 14.44
CA ASP A 263 18.51 10.71 13.50
C ASP A 263 19.10 10.66 12.09
N THR A 264 18.48 9.92 11.19
CA THR A 264 18.99 9.72 9.82
C THR A 264 17.84 9.45 8.87
N ILE A 265 18.18 9.33 7.60
CA ILE A 265 17.26 8.96 6.53
C ILE A 265 17.43 7.46 6.28
N LYS A 266 16.34 6.76 6.01
CA LYS A 266 16.37 5.34 5.62
C LYS A 266 17.24 5.18 4.37
N ASP A 267 18.23 4.31 4.45
CA ASP A 267 18.97 3.88 3.26
C ASP A 267 18.00 3.18 2.30
N LEU A 268 17.96 3.65 1.05
CA LEU A 268 17.08 3.15 -0.02
C LEU A 268 17.53 1.78 -0.52
#